data_fd21d12b88576133e575e4bacb38e79b
#
_entry.id   fd21d12b88576133e575e4bacb38e79b
#
_cell.length_a   1.000
_cell.length_b   1.000
_cell.length_c   1.000
_cell.angle_alpha   90.00
_cell.angle_beta   90.00
_cell.angle_gamma   90.00
#
_symmetry.space_group_name_H-M   'P 1'
#
loop_
_entity.id
_entity.type
_entity.pdbx_description
1 polymer ?
#
loop_
_entity_poly.entity_id
_entity_poly.type
_entity_poly.pdbx_seq_one_letter_code
_entity_poly.pdbx_strand_id
1 'polypeptide(L)'
;MIGLFNECFPPVMDGVSLTVSNLARSFYLQGKDVAVVTPEMPGLDESQLPYSLFQYRSFPVPGRHPYRYGFPSLDFTFQKQVAAQNFEILHAHCPFSSGDFALKTARRMGIPLVATFHSKYRDDFERVIPNKALVDYLVGKVVKFYESVDEVWVPQASVGETLREYGYKGTFEVVDNGTEFADAPYTEEMKWAAKKELYVAVDEPLLLFVGQHIWEKNVKLIIEALAR
;
A
#
# COMPACT_ATOMS: atom_id res chain seq x y z
N MET A 1 -16.54 8.54 -9.77
CA MET A 1 -15.07 8.52 -9.49
C MET A 1 -14.74 7.49 -8.42
N ILE A 2 -13.64 6.74 -8.57
CA ILE A 2 -13.08 5.82 -7.56
C ILE A 2 -12.02 6.58 -6.74
N GLY A 3 -12.09 6.52 -5.41
CA GLY A 3 -11.10 7.16 -4.52
C GLY A 3 -10.19 6.13 -3.84
N LEU A 4 -8.88 6.18 -4.08
CA LEU A 4 -7.87 5.31 -3.45
C LEU A 4 -7.13 6.08 -2.36
N PHE A 5 -7.16 5.59 -1.13
CA PHE A 5 -6.61 6.28 0.05
C PHE A 5 -5.44 5.50 0.64
N ASN A 6 -4.28 6.13 0.76
CA ASN A 6 -3.09 5.51 1.37
C ASN A 6 -2.23 6.53 2.13
N GLU A 7 -1.43 6.05 3.10
CA GLU A 7 -0.47 6.86 3.85
C GLU A 7 0.84 7.11 3.09
N CYS A 8 1.00 6.51 1.92
CA CYS A 8 2.25 6.53 1.18
C CYS A 8 1.96 6.43 -0.32
N PHE A 9 2.78 7.11 -1.12
CA PHE A 9 2.68 7.09 -2.57
C PHE A 9 4.08 7.28 -3.18
N PRO A 10 4.33 6.92 -4.45
CA PRO A 10 5.61 7.25 -5.07
C PRO A 10 5.98 8.73 -4.87
N PRO A 11 7.29 9.07 -4.71
CA PRO A 11 8.46 8.24 -4.97
C PRO A 11 8.86 7.26 -3.86
N VAL A 12 8.06 7.10 -2.80
CA VAL A 12 8.33 6.08 -1.77
C VAL A 12 8.09 4.69 -2.36
N MET A 13 9.15 3.90 -2.41
CA MET A 13 9.14 2.56 -3.00
C MET A 13 8.84 1.50 -1.94
N ASP A 14 7.55 1.26 -1.69
CA ASP A 14 7.09 0.12 -0.90
C ASP A 14 5.94 -0.61 -1.61
N GLY A 15 5.64 -1.84 -1.18
CA GLY A 15 4.67 -2.70 -1.84
C GLY A 15 3.25 -2.11 -1.87
N VAL A 16 2.82 -1.39 -0.83
CA VAL A 16 1.48 -0.80 -0.77
C VAL A 16 1.39 0.43 -1.67
N SER A 17 2.42 1.29 -1.63
CA SER A 17 2.56 2.46 -2.49
C SER A 17 2.46 2.08 -3.97
N LEU A 18 3.20 1.04 -4.39
CA LEU A 18 3.18 0.52 -5.75
C LEU A 18 1.81 -0.10 -6.09
N THR A 19 1.20 -0.86 -5.19
CA THR A 19 -0.14 -1.43 -5.39
C THR A 19 -1.17 -0.34 -5.67
N VAL A 20 -1.18 0.74 -4.89
CA VAL A 20 -2.11 1.87 -5.09
C VAL A 20 -1.86 2.56 -6.43
N SER A 21 -0.59 2.81 -6.77
CA SER A 21 -0.22 3.41 -8.06
C SER A 21 -0.66 2.54 -9.25
N ASN A 22 -0.43 1.23 -9.17
CA ASN A 22 -0.82 0.28 -10.21
C ASN A 22 -2.34 0.18 -10.36
N LEU A 23 -3.10 0.15 -9.25
CA LEU A 23 -4.55 0.18 -9.26
C LEU A 23 -5.08 1.46 -9.90
N ALA A 24 -4.56 2.62 -9.50
CA ALA A 24 -4.97 3.90 -10.07
C ALA A 24 -4.74 3.93 -11.59
N ARG A 25 -3.55 3.51 -12.03
CA ARG A 25 -3.21 3.42 -13.45
C ARG A 25 -4.11 2.43 -14.19
N SER A 26 -4.36 1.26 -13.61
CA SER A 26 -5.22 0.23 -14.22
C SER A 26 -6.64 0.73 -14.40
N PHE A 27 -7.24 1.37 -13.40
CA PHE A 27 -8.57 1.96 -13.50
C PHE A 27 -8.62 3.07 -14.56
N TYR A 28 -7.62 3.93 -14.58
CA TYR A 28 -7.52 4.96 -15.60
C TYR A 28 -7.46 4.38 -17.02
N LEU A 29 -6.62 3.35 -17.24
CA LEU A 29 -6.50 2.68 -18.55
C LEU A 29 -7.80 1.98 -18.97
N GLN A 30 -8.65 1.59 -18.02
CA GLN A 30 -9.99 1.07 -18.28
C GLN A 30 -11.05 2.16 -18.44
N GLY A 31 -10.65 3.42 -18.54
CA GLY A 31 -11.55 4.56 -18.72
C GLY A 31 -12.36 4.92 -17.48
N LYS A 32 -11.92 4.48 -16.28
CA LYS A 32 -12.56 4.87 -15.03
C LYS A 32 -11.99 6.19 -14.53
N ASP A 33 -12.87 7.00 -13.98
CA ASP A 33 -12.47 8.21 -13.28
C ASP A 33 -11.96 7.81 -11.88
N VAL A 34 -10.69 8.12 -11.60
CA VAL A 34 -9.98 7.69 -10.38
C VAL A 34 -9.16 8.83 -9.78
N ALA A 35 -9.11 8.87 -8.48
CA ALA A 35 -8.26 9.77 -7.71
C ALA A 35 -7.51 9.02 -6.60
N VAL A 36 -6.26 9.45 -6.36
CA VAL A 36 -5.47 9.01 -5.21
C VAL A 36 -5.45 10.09 -4.15
N VAL A 37 -5.61 9.70 -2.89
CA VAL A 37 -5.53 10.56 -1.71
C VAL A 37 -4.40 10.08 -0.82
N THR A 38 -3.43 10.98 -0.54
CA THR A 38 -2.19 10.64 0.15
C THR A 38 -1.63 11.84 0.93
N PRO A 39 -0.72 11.65 1.90
CA PRO A 39 0.07 12.76 2.41
C PRO A 39 0.86 13.44 1.30
N GLU A 40 1.15 14.72 1.46
CA GLU A 40 2.04 15.45 0.57
C GLU A 40 3.41 14.76 0.47
N MET A 41 3.81 14.44 -0.76
CA MET A 41 5.04 13.69 -1.09
C MET A 41 6.02 14.61 -1.82
N PRO A 42 7.10 15.09 -1.17
CA PRO A 42 8.14 15.88 -1.82
C PRO A 42 8.81 15.12 -2.97
N GLY A 43 9.02 15.80 -4.09
CA GLY A 43 9.67 15.23 -5.27
C GLY A 43 8.74 14.46 -6.21
N LEU A 44 7.45 14.39 -5.92
CA LEU A 44 6.46 13.84 -6.84
C LEU A 44 6.12 14.88 -7.91
N ASP A 45 6.27 14.51 -9.16
CA ASP A 45 5.81 15.30 -10.30
C ASP A 45 4.37 14.88 -10.66
N GLU A 46 3.40 15.62 -10.16
CA GLU A 46 1.98 15.36 -10.39
C GLU A 46 1.59 15.45 -11.87
N SER A 47 2.33 16.21 -12.68
CA SER A 47 2.05 16.37 -14.11
C SER A 47 2.24 15.09 -14.92
N GLN A 48 2.95 14.11 -14.37
CA GLN A 48 3.18 12.79 -14.97
C GLN A 48 2.05 11.79 -14.66
N LEU A 49 1.14 12.14 -13.76
CA LEU A 49 0.03 11.25 -13.38
C LEU A 49 -1.15 11.44 -14.33
N PRO A 50 -1.69 10.37 -14.92
CA PRO A 50 -2.85 10.46 -15.82
C PRO A 50 -4.19 10.56 -15.07
N TYR A 51 -4.19 10.52 -13.74
CA TYR A 51 -5.34 10.56 -12.85
C TYR A 51 -5.19 11.65 -11.79
N SER A 52 -6.27 11.98 -11.10
CA SER A 52 -6.25 13.02 -10.07
C SER A 52 -5.49 12.59 -8.81
N LEU A 53 -4.74 13.52 -8.23
CA LEU A 53 -4.05 13.36 -6.95
C LEU A 53 -4.50 14.45 -5.97
N PHE A 54 -4.91 14.06 -4.77
CA PHE A 54 -5.25 14.96 -3.68
C PHE A 54 -4.31 14.72 -2.51
N GLN A 55 -3.54 15.74 -2.17
CA GLN A 55 -2.55 15.66 -1.11
C GLN A 55 -2.94 16.52 0.09
N TYR A 56 -2.85 15.95 1.30
CA TYR A 56 -3.00 16.71 2.54
C TYR A 56 -1.64 17.02 3.16
N ARG A 57 -1.57 18.10 3.91
CA ARG A 57 -0.34 18.54 4.59
C ARG A 57 0.26 17.44 5.43
N SER A 58 1.57 17.27 5.32
CA SER A 58 2.28 16.19 5.96
C SER A 58 3.62 16.63 6.55
N PHE A 59 4.14 15.82 7.46
CA PHE A 59 5.41 16.00 8.15
C PHE A 59 6.25 14.72 8.03
N PRO A 60 7.58 14.81 7.98
CA PRO A 60 8.43 13.64 8.01
C PRO A 60 8.19 12.80 9.27
N VAL A 61 8.20 11.48 9.15
CA VAL A 61 8.21 10.57 10.31
C VAL A 61 9.62 10.57 10.89
N PRO A 62 9.83 10.98 12.15
CA PRO A 62 11.16 10.99 12.75
C PRO A 62 11.82 9.60 12.68
N GLY A 63 13.07 9.55 12.17
CA GLY A 63 13.84 8.31 12.06
C GLY A 63 13.34 7.29 11.02
N ARG A 64 12.33 7.61 10.22
CA ARG A 64 11.78 6.71 9.19
C ARG A 64 11.66 7.38 7.81
N HIS A 65 12.71 8.04 7.37
CA HIS A 65 12.75 8.58 6.01
C HIS A 65 12.61 7.44 4.97
N PRO A 66 11.81 7.59 3.88
CA PRO A 66 11.13 8.80 3.41
C PRO A 66 9.66 8.95 3.85
N TYR A 67 9.21 8.16 4.82
CA TYR A 67 7.79 8.15 5.24
C TYR A 67 7.36 9.46 5.87
N ARG A 68 6.10 9.81 5.62
CA ARG A 68 5.46 11.03 6.11
C ARG A 68 4.13 10.69 6.82
N TYR A 69 3.69 11.58 7.68
CA TYR A 69 2.38 11.49 8.32
C TYR A 69 1.67 12.83 8.26
N GLY A 70 0.37 12.82 8.35
CA GLY A 70 -0.43 14.05 8.38
C GLY A 70 -1.83 13.81 8.95
N PHE A 71 -2.59 14.88 9.04
CA PHE A 71 -3.93 14.85 9.61
C PHE A 71 -4.93 15.45 8.61
N PRO A 72 -5.46 14.65 7.65
CA PRO A 72 -6.37 15.14 6.62
C PRO A 72 -7.62 15.80 7.22
N SER A 73 -8.07 15.35 8.39
CA SER A 73 -9.19 15.94 9.11
C SER A 73 -8.92 17.35 9.67
N LEU A 74 -7.67 17.83 9.65
CA LEU A 74 -7.28 19.18 10.06
C LEU A 74 -6.91 20.10 8.89
N ASP A 75 -6.85 19.56 7.67
CA ASP A 75 -6.57 20.32 6.45
C ASP A 75 -7.88 20.71 5.74
N PHE A 76 -8.40 21.88 6.08
CA PHE A 76 -9.70 22.35 5.58
C PHE A 76 -9.69 22.62 4.07
N THR A 77 -8.56 23.03 3.50
CA THR A 77 -8.43 23.24 2.05
C THR A 77 -8.53 21.92 1.31
N PHE A 78 -7.75 20.92 1.75
CA PHE A 78 -7.81 19.56 1.24
C PHE A 78 -9.21 18.95 1.38
N GLN A 79 -9.86 19.10 2.56
CA GLN A 79 -11.21 18.60 2.79
C GLN A 79 -12.23 19.17 1.80
N LYS A 80 -12.14 20.48 1.49
CA LYS A 80 -13.01 21.10 0.48
C LYS A 80 -12.78 20.52 -0.91
N GLN A 81 -11.52 20.28 -1.29
CA GLN A 81 -11.19 19.66 -2.59
C GLN A 81 -11.79 18.25 -2.69
N VAL A 82 -11.61 17.42 -1.67
CA VAL A 82 -12.16 16.06 -1.63
C VAL A 82 -13.69 16.06 -1.60
N ALA A 83 -14.29 16.97 -0.83
CA ALA A 83 -15.74 17.07 -0.72
C ALA A 83 -16.43 17.54 -2.02
N ALA A 84 -15.71 18.21 -2.89
CA ALA A 84 -16.20 18.65 -4.20
C ALA A 84 -16.19 17.54 -5.25
N GLN A 85 -15.62 16.38 -4.92
CA GLN A 85 -15.55 15.25 -5.86
C GLN A 85 -16.81 14.37 -5.77
N ASN A 86 -17.17 13.78 -6.90
CA ASN A 86 -18.30 12.84 -7.01
C ASN A 86 -17.79 11.40 -6.86
N PHE A 87 -17.33 11.04 -5.68
CA PHE A 87 -16.93 9.65 -5.41
C PHE A 87 -18.16 8.74 -5.39
N GLU A 88 -17.99 7.54 -5.96
CA GLU A 88 -18.97 6.45 -5.97
C GLU A 88 -18.57 5.30 -5.05
N ILE A 89 -17.27 5.14 -4.84
CA ILE A 89 -16.66 4.16 -3.97
C ILE A 89 -15.30 4.66 -3.49
N LEU A 90 -14.95 4.35 -2.25
CA LEU A 90 -13.63 4.60 -1.69
C LEU A 90 -12.93 3.27 -1.38
N HIS A 91 -11.61 3.25 -1.53
CA HIS A 91 -10.78 2.12 -1.19
C HIS A 91 -9.60 2.59 -0.32
N ALA A 92 -9.54 2.13 0.92
CA ALA A 92 -8.48 2.44 1.86
C ALA A 92 -7.44 1.31 1.90
N HIS A 93 -6.17 1.66 1.78
CA HIS A 93 -5.05 0.72 1.82
C HIS A 93 -4.30 0.74 3.16
N CYS A 94 -4.78 1.50 4.12
CA CYS A 94 -4.21 1.59 5.47
C CYS A 94 -5.29 1.97 6.49
N PRO A 95 -5.17 1.54 7.75
CA PRO A 95 -6.14 1.82 8.81
C PRO A 95 -5.79 3.06 9.66
N PHE A 96 -5.02 4.02 9.10
CA PHE A 96 -4.54 5.19 9.85
C PHE A 96 -5.24 6.47 9.43
N SER A 97 -4.54 7.60 9.40
CA SER A 97 -5.16 8.90 9.20
C SER A 97 -5.88 9.05 7.86
N SER A 98 -5.34 8.51 6.76
CA SER A 98 -6.03 8.51 5.46
C SER A 98 -7.19 7.52 5.42
N GLY A 99 -7.03 6.33 6.02
CA GLY A 99 -8.12 5.35 6.15
C GLY A 99 -9.27 5.86 7.01
N ASP A 100 -8.98 6.46 8.17
CA ASP A 100 -9.98 7.10 9.02
C ASP A 100 -10.71 8.25 8.30
N PHE A 101 -9.98 8.99 7.48
CA PHE A 101 -10.58 10.05 6.68
C PHE A 101 -11.44 9.50 5.54
N ALA A 102 -11.01 8.40 4.89
CA ALA A 102 -11.82 7.68 3.91
C ALA A 102 -13.13 7.18 4.53
N LEU A 103 -13.07 6.57 5.73
CA LEU A 103 -14.24 6.08 6.45
C LEU A 103 -15.25 7.20 6.77
N LYS A 104 -14.76 8.36 7.28
CA LYS A 104 -15.59 9.53 7.55
C LYS A 104 -16.21 10.08 6.28
N THR A 105 -15.45 10.09 5.18
CA THR A 105 -15.90 10.60 3.88
C THR A 105 -16.96 9.68 3.27
N ALA A 106 -16.73 8.37 3.27
CA ALA A 106 -17.69 7.38 2.77
C ALA A 106 -19.03 7.48 3.52
N ARG A 107 -18.99 7.52 4.84
CA ARG A 107 -20.20 7.69 5.68
C ARG A 107 -20.94 8.99 5.39
N ARG A 108 -20.21 10.10 5.23
CA ARG A 108 -20.82 11.41 4.92
C ARG A 108 -21.47 11.44 3.55
N MET A 109 -20.87 10.77 2.57
CA MET A 109 -21.38 10.72 1.20
C MET A 109 -22.42 9.59 0.99
N GLY A 110 -22.54 8.65 1.92
CA GLY A 110 -23.42 7.48 1.80
C GLY A 110 -22.96 6.50 0.71
N ILE A 111 -21.64 6.36 0.53
CA ILE A 111 -21.03 5.49 -0.49
C ILE A 111 -20.22 4.37 0.16
N PRO A 112 -20.01 3.23 -0.54
CA PRO A 112 -19.26 2.11 0.01
C PRO A 112 -17.78 2.41 0.20
N LEU A 113 -17.20 1.79 1.24
CA LEU A 113 -15.76 1.77 1.53
C LEU A 113 -15.23 0.35 1.55
N VAL A 114 -14.31 0.06 0.66
CA VAL A 114 -13.46 -1.15 0.69
C VAL A 114 -12.17 -0.85 1.45
N ALA A 115 -11.63 -1.81 2.18
CA ALA A 115 -10.30 -1.67 2.77
C ALA A 115 -9.45 -2.92 2.55
N THR A 116 -8.20 -2.74 2.10
CA THR A 116 -7.23 -3.84 1.98
C THR A 116 -6.28 -3.88 3.16
N PHE A 117 -6.19 -5.03 3.81
CA PHE A 117 -5.23 -5.29 4.87
C PHE A 117 -3.92 -5.82 4.28
N HIS A 118 -2.86 -5.01 4.32
CA HIS A 118 -1.59 -5.31 3.64
C HIS A 118 -0.46 -5.76 4.56
N SER A 119 -0.49 -5.41 5.85
CA SER A 119 0.71 -5.39 6.70
C SER A 119 0.52 -6.10 8.02
N LYS A 120 1.61 -6.65 8.55
CA LYS A 120 1.71 -7.18 9.90
C LYS A 120 1.93 -6.04 10.91
N TYR A 121 0.90 -5.23 11.13
CA TYR A 121 0.99 -4.03 11.97
C TYR A 121 1.50 -4.31 13.40
N ARG A 122 1.21 -5.49 13.97
CA ARG A 122 1.73 -5.86 15.28
C ARG A 122 3.25 -5.85 15.30
N ASP A 123 3.89 -6.48 14.33
CA ASP A 123 5.35 -6.56 14.23
C ASP A 123 5.97 -5.16 14.11
N ASP A 124 5.32 -4.27 13.34
CA ASP A 124 5.73 -2.88 13.17
C ASP A 124 5.62 -2.09 14.48
N PHE A 125 4.54 -2.27 15.23
CA PHE A 125 4.35 -1.60 16.52
C PHE A 125 5.33 -2.10 17.56
N GLU A 126 5.54 -3.41 17.68
CA GLU A 126 6.45 -4.02 18.65
C GLU A 126 7.90 -3.60 18.51
N ARG A 127 8.32 -3.22 17.27
CA ARG A 127 9.67 -2.69 17.03
C ARG A 127 9.93 -1.33 17.66
N VAL A 128 8.90 -0.51 17.79
CA VAL A 128 9.06 0.88 18.24
C VAL A 128 8.41 1.15 19.58
N ILE A 129 7.53 0.24 20.03
CA ILE A 129 6.76 0.38 21.25
C ILE A 129 7.07 -0.80 22.20
N PRO A 130 7.83 -0.57 23.27
CA PRO A 130 8.17 -1.66 24.20
C PRO A 130 7.00 -2.09 25.09
N ASN A 131 5.91 -1.32 25.15
CA ASN A 131 4.74 -1.61 25.99
C ASN A 131 3.73 -2.47 25.25
N LYS A 132 3.62 -3.76 25.61
CA LYS A 132 2.68 -4.70 24.98
C LYS A 132 1.21 -4.29 25.10
N ALA A 133 0.77 -3.72 26.21
CA ALA A 133 -0.61 -3.29 26.37
C ALA A 133 -0.96 -2.15 25.39
N LEU A 134 -0.01 -1.26 25.11
CA LEU A 134 -0.18 -0.21 24.10
C LEU A 134 -0.21 -0.81 22.68
N VAL A 135 0.63 -1.79 22.40
CA VAL A 135 0.60 -2.53 21.12
C VAL A 135 -0.76 -3.21 20.93
N ASP A 136 -1.24 -3.94 21.92
CA ASP A 136 -2.55 -4.60 21.87
C ASP A 136 -3.70 -3.61 21.67
N TYR A 137 -3.64 -2.46 22.31
CA TYR A 137 -4.60 -1.39 22.10
C TYR A 137 -4.57 -0.87 20.64
N LEU A 138 -3.38 -0.64 20.07
CA LEU A 138 -3.24 -0.17 18.69
C LEU A 138 -3.69 -1.22 17.67
N VAL A 139 -3.35 -2.49 17.89
CA VAL A 139 -3.86 -3.61 17.08
C VAL A 139 -5.39 -3.68 17.16
N GLY A 140 -5.97 -3.50 18.35
CA GLY A 140 -7.42 -3.40 18.50
C GLY A 140 -8.05 -2.22 17.74
N LYS A 141 -7.34 -1.10 17.60
CA LYS A 141 -7.77 0.01 16.73
C LYS A 141 -7.75 -0.36 15.26
N VAL A 142 -6.71 -1.07 14.81
CA VAL A 142 -6.62 -1.61 13.45
C VAL A 142 -7.82 -2.52 13.17
N VAL A 143 -8.11 -3.49 14.05
CA VAL A 143 -9.26 -4.38 13.89
C VAL A 143 -10.57 -3.60 13.80
N LYS A 144 -10.81 -2.64 14.69
CA LYS A 144 -12.01 -1.80 14.66
C LYS A 144 -12.19 -1.02 13.36
N PHE A 145 -11.11 -0.57 12.74
CA PHE A 145 -11.17 0.05 11.43
C PHE A 145 -11.73 -0.93 10.38
N TYR A 146 -11.15 -2.14 10.28
CA TYR A 146 -11.61 -3.17 9.35
C TYR A 146 -13.02 -3.69 9.65
N GLU A 147 -13.46 -3.67 10.90
CA GLU A 147 -14.86 -3.94 11.28
C GLU A 147 -15.83 -2.81 10.91
N SER A 148 -15.33 -1.64 10.53
CA SER A 148 -16.13 -0.43 10.26
C SER A 148 -16.34 -0.14 8.78
N VAL A 149 -15.71 -0.90 7.90
CA VAL A 149 -15.81 -0.78 6.43
C VAL A 149 -16.83 -1.77 5.87
N ASP A 150 -17.25 -1.55 4.63
CA ASP A 150 -18.28 -2.39 4.00
C ASP A 150 -17.70 -3.72 3.49
N GLU A 151 -16.45 -3.70 3.02
CA GLU A 151 -15.76 -4.89 2.50
C GLU A 151 -14.27 -4.86 2.85
N VAL A 152 -13.74 -6.02 3.22
CA VAL A 152 -12.32 -6.20 3.55
C VAL A 152 -11.65 -7.12 2.54
N TRP A 153 -10.55 -6.63 1.95
CA TRP A 153 -9.71 -7.42 1.05
C TRP A 153 -8.37 -7.76 1.71
N VAL A 154 -7.81 -8.88 1.28
CA VAL A 154 -6.46 -9.31 1.65
C VAL A 154 -5.71 -9.80 0.42
N PRO A 155 -4.41 -9.51 0.27
CA PRO A 155 -3.66 -9.89 -0.94
C PRO A 155 -3.41 -11.40 -1.05
N GLN A 156 -3.55 -12.14 0.03
CA GLN A 156 -3.44 -13.61 0.07
C GLN A 156 -4.07 -14.17 1.35
N ALA A 157 -4.47 -15.42 1.35
CA ALA A 157 -5.18 -16.06 2.46
C ALA A 157 -4.41 -15.98 3.80
N SER A 158 -3.09 -16.17 3.79
CA SER A 158 -2.25 -16.10 5.01
C SER A 158 -2.24 -14.71 5.65
N VAL A 159 -2.45 -13.64 4.88
CA VAL A 159 -2.60 -12.27 5.41
C VAL A 159 -3.95 -12.13 6.09
N GLY A 160 -4.99 -12.76 5.55
CA GLY A 160 -6.31 -12.82 6.18
C GLY A 160 -6.27 -13.54 7.52
N GLU A 161 -5.52 -14.65 7.62
CA GLU A 161 -5.34 -15.34 8.90
C GLU A 161 -4.63 -14.45 9.94
N THR A 162 -3.63 -13.67 9.53
CA THR A 162 -3.01 -12.66 10.43
C THR A 162 -4.03 -11.66 10.96
N LEU A 163 -4.97 -11.20 10.11
CA LEU A 163 -6.03 -10.29 10.55
C LEU A 163 -6.98 -10.98 11.56
N ARG A 164 -7.27 -12.28 11.36
CA ARG A 164 -8.04 -13.08 12.33
C ARG A 164 -7.30 -13.26 13.66
N GLU A 165 -5.99 -13.50 13.63
CA GLU A 165 -5.14 -13.55 14.85
C GLU A 165 -5.17 -12.23 15.63
N TYR A 166 -5.37 -11.10 14.95
CA TYR A 166 -5.55 -9.79 15.60
C TYR A 166 -6.93 -9.65 16.27
N GLY A 167 -7.86 -10.57 16.01
CA GLY A 167 -9.20 -10.59 16.59
C GLY A 167 -10.33 -10.16 15.66
N TYR A 168 -10.06 -9.95 14.36
CA TYR A 168 -11.10 -9.65 13.37
C TYR A 168 -12.05 -10.84 13.18
N LYS A 169 -13.36 -10.58 13.25
CA LYS A 169 -14.41 -11.61 13.17
C LYS A 169 -15.25 -11.56 11.89
N GLY A 170 -15.02 -10.54 11.06
CA GLY A 170 -15.73 -10.36 9.81
C GLY A 170 -15.27 -11.31 8.70
N THR A 171 -15.85 -11.16 7.53
CA THR A 171 -15.42 -11.83 6.30
C THR A 171 -14.39 -10.98 5.55
N PHE A 172 -13.57 -11.62 4.74
CA PHE A 172 -12.69 -10.95 3.81
C PHE A 172 -12.64 -11.71 2.48
N GLU A 173 -12.34 -10.97 1.40
CA GLU A 173 -12.07 -11.51 0.09
C GLU A 173 -10.57 -11.55 -0.18
N VAL A 174 -10.11 -12.62 -0.85
CA VAL A 174 -8.71 -12.70 -1.31
C VAL A 174 -8.62 -12.05 -2.68
N VAL A 175 -7.95 -10.90 -2.74
CA VAL A 175 -7.75 -10.13 -3.98
C VAL A 175 -6.26 -9.88 -4.14
N ASP A 176 -5.63 -10.60 -5.07
CA ASP A 176 -4.19 -10.51 -5.32
C ASP A 176 -3.79 -9.09 -5.73
N ASN A 177 -2.61 -8.67 -5.28
CA ASN A 177 -2.02 -7.42 -5.75
C ASN A 177 -1.71 -7.53 -7.24
N GLY A 178 -2.16 -6.55 -8.02
CA GLY A 178 -1.81 -6.45 -9.43
C GLY A 178 -0.35 -6.09 -9.66
N THR A 179 0.14 -6.38 -10.83
CA THR A 179 1.48 -5.98 -11.30
C THR A 179 1.38 -5.12 -12.55
N GLU A 180 2.34 -4.20 -12.73
CA GLU A 180 2.48 -3.43 -13.96
C GLU A 180 3.14 -4.21 -15.10
N PHE A 181 3.76 -5.34 -14.76
CA PHE A 181 4.41 -6.19 -15.75
C PHE A 181 3.34 -7.00 -16.50
N ALA A 182 3.29 -6.82 -17.81
CA ALA A 182 2.44 -7.66 -18.64
C ALA A 182 2.92 -9.10 -18.62
N ASP A 183 2.00 -10.05 -18.70
CA ASP A 183 2.29 -11.47 -18.97
C ASP A 183 2.78 -11.65 -20.42
N ALA A 184 3.81 -10.90 -20.80
CA ALA A 184 4.44 -11.07 -22.09
C ALA A 184 5.38 -12.29 -22.04
N PRO A 185 5.25 -13.23 -22.97
CA PRO A 185 6.20 -14.33 -23.05
C PRO A 185 7.60 -13.76 -23.27
N TYR A 186 8.53 -14.11 -22.38
CA TYR A 186 9.94 -13.79 -22.59
C TYR A 186 10.58 -14.83 -23.49
N THR A 187 11.51 -14.37 -24.37
CA THR A 187 12.31 -15.26 -25.21
C THR A 187 13.67 -15.55 -24.55
N GLU A 188 14.33 -16.60 -24.96
CA GLU A 188 15.70 -16.90 -24.48
C GLU A 188 16.67 -15.77 -24.86
N GLU A 189 16.47 -15.11 -26.01
CA GLU A 189 17.27 -13.95 -26.41
C GLU A 189 17.11 -12.78 -25.45
N MET A 190 15.89 -12.49 -24.96
CA MET A 190 15.64 -11.45 -23.95
C MET A 190 16.33 -11.80 -22.63
N LYS A 191 16.28 -13.07 -22.22
CA LYS A 191 16.95 -13.57 -21.02
C LYS A 191 18.48 -13.45 -21.12
N TRP A 192 19.03 -13.79 -22.28
CA TRP A 192 20.47 -13.64 -22.53
C TRP A 192 20.91 -12.19 -22.56
N ALA A 193 20.12 -11.31 -23.18
CA ALA A 193 20.37 -9.88 -23.18
C ALA A 193 20.41 -9.32 -21.77
N ALA A 194 19.44 -9.68 -20.92
CA ALA A 194 19.38 -9.26 -19.52
C ALA A 194 20.58 -9.78 -18.70
N LYS A 195 20.96 -11.05 -18.87
CA LYS A 195 22.18 -11.60 -18.22
C LYS A 195 23.44 -10.86 -18.65
N LYS A 196 23.57 -10.54 -19.93
CA LYS A 196 24.70 -9.78 -20.45
C LYS A 196 24.81 -8.38 -19.85
N GLU A 197 23.70 -7.69 -19.67
CA GLU A 197 23.66 -6.39 -18.99
C GLU A 197 24.13 -6.47 -17.54
N LEU A 198 23.86 -7.61 -16.88
CA LEU A 198 24.30 -7.90 -15.51
C LEU A 198 25.71 -8.50 -15.42
N TYR A 199 26.42 -8.62 -16.54
CA TYR A 199 27.75 -9.29 -16.63
C TYR A 199 27.76 -10.73 -16.13
N VAL A 200 26.65 -11.46 -16.29
CA VAL A 200 26.47 -12.88 -15.94
C VAL A 200 26.55 -13.72 -17.22
N ALA A 201 27.30 -14.82 -17.19
CA ALA A 201 27.37 -15.72 -18.34
C ALA A 201 26.02 -16.38 -18.63
N VAL A 202 25.77 -16.74 -19.88
CA VAL A 202 24.46 -17.26 -20.33
C VAL A 202 24.08 -18.57 -19.62
N ASP A 203 25.05 -19.43 -19.38
CA ASP A 203 24.93 -20.73 -18.71
C ASP A 203 25.05 -20.67 -17.19
N GLU A 204 25.48 -19.52 -16.64
CA GLU A 204 25.60 -19.31 -15.19
C GLU A 204 24.23 -19.14 -14.56
N PRO A 205 23.90 -19.85 -13.43
CA PRO A 205 22.66 -19.63 -12.71
C PRO A 205 22.65 -18.24 -12.07
N LEU A 206 21.54 -17.52 -12.24
CA LEU A 206 21.30 -16.20 -11.63
C LEU A 206 20.20 -16.32 -10.59
N LEU A 207 20.53 -15.97 -9.34
CA LEU A 207 19.56 -15.81 -8.27
C LEU A 207 19.35 -14.32 -8.04
N LEU A 208 18.13 -13.85 -8.30
CA LEU A 208 17.76 -12.44 -8.18
C LEU A 208 16.88 -12.23 -6.97
N PHE A 209 17.25 -11.29 -6.10
CA PHE A 209 16.41 -10.76 -5.05
C PHE A 209 16.08 -9.30 -5.35
N VAL A 210 14.79 -8.96 -5.39
CA VAL A 210 14.30 -7.60 -5.55
C VAL A 210 13.47 -7.21 -4.33
N GLY A 211 13.88 -6.17 -3.62
CA GLY A 211 13.17 -5.71 -2.42
C GLY A 211 14.06 -4.92 -1.46
N GLN A 212 13.45 -4.41 -0.40
CA GLN A 212 14.19 -3.75 0.67
C GLN A 212 15.07 -4.76 1.42
N HIS A 213 16.31 -4.38 1.75
CA HIS A 213 17.23 -5.21 2.54
C HIS A 213 16.94 -5.05 4.04
N ILE A 214 15.75 -5.48 4.44
CA ILE A 214 15.29 -5.46 5.83
C ILE A 214 15.23 -6.88 6.38
N TRP A 215 15.21 -6.99 7.71
CA TRP A 215 15.25 -8.27 8.42
C TRP A 215 14.14 -9.25 7.97
N GLU A 216 12.93 -8.74 7.72
CA GLU A 216 11.77 -9.54 7.33
C GLU A 216 11.92 -10.20 5.97
N LYS A 217 12.73 -9.65 5.09
CA LYS A 217 13.01 -10.22 3.76
C LYS A 217 14.07 -11.32 3.81
N ASN A 218 14.76 -11.44 4.95
CA ASN A 218 15.69 -12.51 5.29
C ASN A 218 16.70 -12.85 4.17
N VAL A 219 17.26 -11.81 3.55
CA VAL A 219 18.28 -11.95 2.47
C VAL A 219 19.47 -12.77 2.93
N LYS A 220 19.81 -12.69 4.22
CA LYS A 220 20.88 -13.49 4.84
C LYS A 220 20.68 -15.00 4.62
N LEU A 221 19.44 -15.49 4.74
CA LEU A 221 19.14 -16.91 4.53
C LEU A 221 19.44 -17.36 3.11
N ILE A 222 19.19 -16.49 2.10
CA ILE A 222 19.50 -16.77 0.70
C ILE A 222 21.01 -16.95 0.54
N ILE A 223 21.81 -16.03 1.11
CA ILE A 223 23.28 -16.09 1.06
C ILE A 223 23.81 -17.34 1.76
N GLU A 224 23.28 -17.67 2.93
CA GLU A 224 23.67 -18.87 3.69
C GLU A 224 23.28 -20.17 2.98
N ALA A 225 22.17 -20.19 2.27
CA ALA A 225 21.74 -21.34 1.47
C ALA A 225 22.63 -21.58 0.23
N LEU A 226 23.15 -20.51 -0.35
CA LEU A 226 24.09 -20.57 -1.49
C LEU A 226 25.48 -21.02 -1.09
N ALA A 227 25.89 -20.83 0.15
CA ALA A 227 27.21 -21.23 0.68
C ALA A 227 27.29 -22.71 1.06
N ARG A 228 26.22 -23.49 0.95
CA ARG A 228 26.11 -24.93 1.24
C ARG A 228 26.14 -25.76 -0.03
#